data_311421664c5ba4c979d13cf3cbbfe123
#
_entry.id   311421664c5ba4c979d13cf3cbbfe123
#
_cell.length_a   1.000
_cell.length_b   1.000
_cell.length_c   1.000
_cell.angle_alpha   90.00
_cell.angle_beta   90.00
_cell.angle_gamma   90.00
#
_symmetry.space_group_name_H-M   'P 1'
#
loop_
_entity.id
_entity.type
_entity.pdbx_description
1 polymer ?
#
loop_
_entity_poly.entity_id
_entity_poly.type
_entity_poly.pdbx_seq_one_letter_code
_entity_poly.pdbx_strand_id
1 'polypeptide(L)'
;MTSRSALPVVPLPRPSRSSSPVVVRAAGRDDAVALYRLSRVFARTGELRERSMARYAHDVDDFLLAESATGRVEGCAGLRFCAAPEGRDQGRTAVVYNFCVAAASQGRGVGTALLAALLAEAAARSVGTVFAATSGGAALFLRHGFTVTDAPVTWPAGLAPRPGSRVLGRTL
;
A
#
# COMPACT_ATOMS: atom_id res chain seq x y z
N MET A 1 9.49 -21.36 62.19
CA MET A 1 9.84 -20.41 61.12
C MET A 1 10.06 -21.23 59.86
N THR A 2 9.05 -21.33 59.03
CA THR A 2 9.09 -22.15 57.80
C THR A 2 9.17 -21.23 56.60
N SER A 3 10.37 -21.22 56.01
CA SER A 3 10.66 -20.43 54.78
C SER A 3 9.95 -21.09 53.59
N ARG A 4 8.95 -20.40 53.01
CA ARG A 4 8.36 -20.77 51.71
C ARG A 4 9.28 -20.34 50.58
N SER A 5 9.89 -21.31 49.95
CA SER A 5 10.63 -21.13 48.70
C SER A 5 9.67 -20.84 47.56
N ALA A 6 9.72 -19.64 47.00
CA ALA A 6 8.94 -19.29 45.79
C ALA A 6 9.60 -19.93 44.57
N LEU A 7 8.84 -20.73 43.83
CA LEU A 7 9.28 -21.30 42.56
C LEU A 7 9.40 -20.21 41.49
N PRO A 8 10.44 -20.23 40.62
CA PRO A 8 10.61 -19.25 39.56
C PRO A 8 9.48 -19.41 38.51
N VAL A 9 8.78 -18.32 38.25
CA VAL A 9 7.79 -18.24 37.14
C VAL A 9 8.58 -18.20 35.83
N VAL A 10 8.55 -19.32 35.10
CA VAL A 10 9.09 -19.40 33.74
C VAL A 10 8.12 -18.63 32.81
N PRO A 11 8.57 -17.58 32.09
CA PRO A 11 7.70 -16.91 31.14
C PRO A 11 7.37 -17.86 29.99
N LEU A 12 6.08 -18.05 29.71
CA LEU A 12 5.64 -18.79 28.54
C LEU A 12 6.17 -18.11 27.27
N PRO A 13 6.72 -18.88 26.30
CA PRO A 13 7.14 -18.32 25.03
C PRO A 13 5.95 -17.66 24.36
N ARG A 14 6.11 -16.39 24.00
CA ARG A 14 5.11 -15.68 23.19
C ARG A 14 4.95 -16.44 21.88
N PRO A 15 3.71 -16.75 21.45
CA PRO A 15 3.50 -17.41 20.19
C PRO A 15 4.14 -16.54 19.10
N SER A 16 5.14 -17.07 18.42
CA SER A 16 5.71 -16.47 17.20
C SER A 16 4.55 -16.27 16.24
N ARG A 17 4.24 -15.02 15.89
CA ARG A 17 3.26 -14.73 14.85
C ARG A 17 3.81 -15.30 13.57
N SER A 18 3.43 -16.52 13.26
CA SER A 18 3.73 -17.16 11.99
C SER A 18 3.09 -16.32 10.90
N SER A 19 3.88 -15.47 10.25
CA SER A 19 3.44 -14.75 9.08
C SER A 19 3.35 -15.75 7.95
N SER A 20 2.15 -16.24 7.66
CA SER A 20 1.93 -16.99 6.44
C SER A 20 2.38 -16.12 5.26
N PRO A 21 3.18 -16.65 4.33
CA PRO A 21 3.67 -15.88 3.21
C PRO A 21 2.48 -15.36 2.40
N VAL A 22 2.50 -14.07 2.07
CA VAL A 22 1.56 -13.50 1.12
C VAL A 22 2.19 -13.50 -0.26
N VAL A 23 1.38 -13.79 -1.27
CA VAL A 23 1.77 -13.65 -2.68
C VAL A 23 1.23 -12.30 -3.17
N VAL A 24 2.11 -11.50 -3.78
CA VAL A 24 1.68 -10.26 -4.44
C VAL A 24 1.56 -10.56 -5.94
N ARG A 25 0.42 -10.23 -6.51
CA ARG A 25 0.10 -10.42 -7.92
C ARG A 25 -0.65 -9.25 -8.51
N ALA A 26 -0.64 -9.12 -9.83
CA ALA A 26 -1.52 -8.20 -10.53
C ALA A 26 -2.99 -8.59 -10.31
N ALA A 27 -3.85 -7.59 -10.21
CA ALA A 27 -5.29 -7.83 -10.18
C ALA A 27 -5.81 -8.17 -11.58
N GLY A 28 -6.79 -9.07 -11.64
CA GLY A 28 -7.55 -9.38 -12.84
C GLY A 28 -8.99 -8.87 -12.74
N ARG A 29 -9.76 -9.00 -13.82
CA ARG A 29 -11.15 -8.51 -13.90
C ARG A 29 -12.04 -9.04 -12.78
N ASP A 30 -11.83 -10.28 -12.35
CA ASP A 30 -12.61 -10.92 -11.30
C ASP A 30 -12.29 -10.38 -9.89
N ASP A 31 -11.18 -9.67 -9.74
CA ASP A 31 -10.76 -9.09 -8.46
C ASP A 31 -11.46 -7.76 -8.12
N ALA A 32 -12.16 -7.13 -9.04
CA ALA A 32 -12.81 -5.82 -8.85
C ALA A 32 -13.71 -5.79 -7.60
N VAL A 33 -14.44 -6.88 -7.34
CA VAL A 33 -15.30 -7.01 -6.15
C VAL A 33 -14.47 -7.07 -4.86
N ALA A 34 -13.35 -7.79 -4.87
CA ALA A 34 -12.47 -7.91 -3.71
C ALA A 34 -11.78 -6.58 -3.41
N LEU A 35 -11.27 -5.88 -4.44
CA LEU A 35 -10.73 -4.53 -4.37
C LEU A 35 -11.72 -3.56 -3.73
N TYR A 36 -12.95 -3.53 -4.24
CA TYR A 36 -14.01 -2.66 -3.73
C TYR A 36 -14.34 -2.97 -2.27
N ARG A 37 -14.54 -4.24 -1.93
CA ARG A 37 -14.90 -4.66 -0.56
C ARG A 37 -13.83 -4.29 0.45
N LEU A 38 -12.56 -4.54 0.15
CA LEU A 38 -11.45 -4.20 1.02
C LEU A 38 -11.31 -2.68 1.18
N SER A 39 -11.28 -1.94 0.08
CA SER A 39 -11.07 -0.48 0.09
C SER A 39 -12.23 0.27 0.74
N ARG A 40 -13.47 -0.24 0.61
CA ARG A 40 -14.66 0.37 1.22
C ARG A 40 -14.58 0.46 2.75
N VAL A 41 -13.91 -0.48 3.41
CA VAL A 41 -13.69 -0.44 4.87
C VAL A 41 -12.95 0.86 5.24
N PHE A 42 -11.90 1.18 4.51
CA PHE A 42 -11.05 2.36 4.74
C PHE A 42 -11.68 3.66 4.20
N ALA A 43 -12.52 3.56 3.17
CA ALA A 43 -13.26 4.72 2.67
C ALA A 43 -14.30 5.22 3.70
N ARG A 44 -14.97 4.29 4.41
CA ARG A 44 -15.93 4.62 5.47
C ARG A 44 -15.30 5.33 6.66
N THR A 45 -14.03 5.07 6.97
CA THR A 45 -13.27 5.75 8.02
C THR A 45 -12.58 7.03 7.53
N GLY A 46 -12.76 7.37 6.24
CA GLY A 46 -12.13 8.55 5.63
C GLY A 46 -10.64 8.39 5.31
N GLU A 47 -10.07 7.21 5.53
CA GLU A 47 -8.65 6.94 5.22
C GLU A 47 -8.40 6.87 3.72
N LEU A 48 -9.33 6.28 2.96
CA LEU A 48 -9.31 6.25 1.51
C LEU A 48 -10.40 7.12 0.90
N ARG A 49 -10.22 7.48 -0.36
CA ARG A 49 -11.26 8.11 -1.18
C ARG A 49 -12.30 7.07 -1.55
N GLU A 50 -13.58 7.42 -1.42
CA GLU A 50 -14.65 6.55 -1.89
C GLU A 50 -14.61 6.44 -3.42
N ARG A 51 -14.78 5.21 -3.91
CA ARG A 51 -14.80 4.87 -5.34
C ARG A 51 -15.92 3.86 -5.58
N SER A 52 -16.62 4.01 -6.69
CA SER A 52 -17.62 3.04 -7.10
C SER A 52 -16.99 1.71 -7.52
N MET A 53 -17.77 0.63 -7.45
CA MET A 53 -17.33 -0.67 -7.96
C MET A 53 -16.97 -0.63 -9.46
N ALA A 54 -17.74 0.11 -10.26
CA ALA A 54 -17.44 0.31 -11.67
C ALA A 54 -16.07 0.95 -11.90
N ARG A 55 -15.63 1.84 -11.00
CA ARG A 55 -14.31 2.44 -11.07
C ARG A 55 -13.20 1.44 -10.79
N TYR A 56 -13.39 0.51 -9.83
CA TYR A 56 -12.41 -0.57 -9.61
C TYR A 56 -12.35 -1.53 -10.79
N ALA A 57 -13.47 -1.86 -11.40
CA ALA A 57 -13.50 -2.70 -12.59
C ALA A 57 -12.80 -2.04 -13.80
N HIS A 58 -12.95 -0.72 -13.94
CA HIS A 58 -12.31 0.05 -15.00
C HIS A 58 -10.79 0.17 -14.79
N ASP A 59 -10.37 0.41 -13.55
CA ASP A 59 -8.97 0.67 -13.19
C ASP A 59 -8.23 -0.61 -12.72
N VAL A 60 -8.79 -1.80 -12.91
CA VAL A 60 -8.28 -3.06 -12.32
C VAL A 60 -6.81 -3.33 -12.65
N ASP A 61 -6.39 -3.00 -13.87
CA ASP A 61 -5.02 -3.22 -14.37
C ASP A 61 -3.96 -2.34 -13.66
N ASP A 62 -4.39 -1.33 -12.91
CA ASP A 62 -3.49 -0.53 -12.08
C ASP A 62 -3.13 -1.22 -10.76
N PHE A 63 -3.88 -2.26 -10.35
CA PHE A 63 -3.81 -2.78 -9.00
C PHE A 63 -2.93 -4.01 -8.84
N LEU A 64 -2.19 -4.04 -7.75
CA LEU A 64 -1.61 -5.23 -7.16
C LEU A 64 -2.42 -5.66 -5.94
N LEU A 65 -2.53 -6.97 -5.74
CA LEU A 65 -3.16 -7.62 -4.60
C LEU A 65 -2.13 -8.41 -3.80
N ALA A 66 -2.23 -8.35 -2.48
CA ALA A 66 -1.56 -9.29 -1.59
C ALA A 66 -2.57 -10.35 -1.16
N GLU A 67 -2.29 -11.59 -1.48
CA GLU A 67 -3.18 -12.73 -1.27
C GLU A 67 -2.54 -13.75 -0.32
N SER A 68 -3.31 -14.25 0.64
CA SER A 68 -2.87 -15.34 1.51
C SER A 68 -2.85 -16.68 0.79
N ALA A 69 -2.23 -17.68 1.38
CA ALA A 69 -2.23 -19.06 0.87
C ALA A 69 -3.64 -19.66 0.70
N THR A 70 -4.66 -19.08 1.36
CA THR A 70 -6.07 -19.51 1.25
C THR A 70 -6.85 -18.72 0.19
N GLY A 71 -6.21 -17.88 -0.60
CA GLY A 71 -6.87 -17.06 -1.63
C GLY A 71 -7.58 -15.81 -1.10
N ARG A 72 -7.38 -15.46 0.19
CA ARG A 72 -7.99 -14.26 0.76
C ARG A 72 -7.14 -13.03 0.43
N VAL A 73 -7.77 -11.98 -0.10
CA VAL A 73 -7.12 -10.69 -0.32
C VAL A 73 -6.86 -10.02 1.03
N GLU A 74 -5.60 -9.77 1.34
CA GLU A 74 -5.12 -9.17 2.59
C GLU A 74 -4.69 -7.72 2.43
N GLY A 75 -4.45 -7.28 1.19
CA GLY A 75 -4.10 -5.90 0.89
C GLY A 75 -4.22 -5.61 -0.60
N CYS A 76 -4.29 -4.34 -0.94
CA CYS A 76 -4.23 -3.88 -2.32
C CYS A 76 -3.61 -2.49 -2.43
N ALA A 77 -3.06 -2.19 -3.60
CA ALA A 77 -2.58 -0.85 -3.93
C ALA A 77 -2.60 -0.65 -5.43
N GLY A 78 -2.93 0.55 -5.88
CA GLY A 78 -2.88 0.96 -7.28
C GLY A 78 -1.60 1.72 -7.60
N LEU A 79 -1.11 1.55 -8.82
CA LEU A 79 0.01 2.31 -9.41
C LEU A 79 -0.44 2.87 -10.76
N ARG A 80 -0.61 4.18 -10.85
CA ARG A 80 -0.96 4.86 -12.08
C ARG A 80 0.26 5.55 -12.67
N PHE A 81 0.57 5.21 -13.92
CA PHE A 81 1.65 5.87 -14.67
C PHE A 81 1.18 7.20 -15.22
N CYS A 82 2.02 8.22 -15.11
CA CYS A 82 1.78 9.54 -15.64
C CYS A 82 2.61 9.73 -16.89
N ALA A 83 2.01 10.32 -17.93
CA ALA A 83 2.76 10.73 -19.11
C ALA A 83 3.81 11.76 -18.70
N ALA A 84 5.02 11.67 -19.29
CA ALA A 84 6.00 12.72 -19.14
C ALA A 84 5.42 14.02 -19.75
N PRO A 85 5.53 15.18 -19.06
CA PRO A 85 5.14 16.44 -19.64
C PRO A 85 5.99 16.70 -20.89
N GLU A 86 5.34 17.12 -21.99
CA GLU A 86 6.07 17.48 -23.20
C GLU A 86 7.12 18.56 -22.90
N GLY A 87 8.34 18.34 -23.38
CA GLY A 87 9.44 19.33 -23.31
C GLY A 87 10.16 19.43 -21.96
N ARG A 88 9.93 18.52 -21.00
CA ARG A 88 10.73 18.41 -19.78
C ARG A 88 11.44 17.06 -19.74
N ASP A 89 12.74 17.12 -19.50
CA ASP A 89 13.63 15.95 -19.29
C ASP A 89 13.39 15.26 -17.92
N GLN A 90 12.19 15.44 -17.38
CA GLN A 90 11.72 14.75 -16.18
C GLN A 90 11.15 13.42 -16.65
N GLY A 91 11.86 12.34 -16.35
CA GLY A 91 11.49 10.98 -16.68
C GLY A 91 10.04 10.65 -16.30
N ARG A 92 9.54 9.51 -16.78
CA ARG A 92 8.20 9.00 -16.42
C ARG A 92 8.00 9.02 -14.92
N THR A 93 6.80 9.41 -14.49
CA THR A 93 6.41 9.36 -13.08
C THR A 93 5.25 8.41 -12.88
N ALA A 94 5.06 7.96 -11.64
CA ALA A 94 3.91 7.17 -11.26
C ALA A 94 3.37 7.60 -9.90
N VAL A 95 2.10 7.33 -9.66
CA VAL A 95 1.40 7.66 -8.42
C VAL A 95 0.88 6.37 -7.78
N VAL A 96 1.29 6.12 -6.54
CA VAL A 96 0.69 5.09 -5.69
C VAL A 96 -0.60 5.63 -5.09
N TYR A 97 -1.68 4.87 -5.22
CA TYR A 97 -2.98 5.26 -4.70
C TYR A 97 -3.74 4.06 -4.14
N ASN A 98 -4.78 4.34 -3.36
CA ASN A 98 -5.66 3.33 -2.78
C ASN A 98 -4.90 2.19 -2.06
N PHE A 99 -3.85 2.56 -1.32
CA PHE A 99 -3.01 1.63 -0.60
C PHE A 99 -3.67 1.24 0.72
N CYS A 100 -4.05 -0.01 0.87
CA CYS A 100 -4.63 -0.50 2.12
C CYS A 100 -4.29 -1.96 2.39
N VAL A 101 -4.24 -2.29 3.68
CA VAL A 101 -4.00 -3.65 4.20
C VAL A 101 -5.09 -3.96 5.22
N ALA A 102 -5.75 -5.09 5.08
CA ALA A 102 -6.79 -5.55 5.99
C ALA A 102 -6.30 -5.48 7.45
N ALA A 103 -7.13 -4.98 8.37
CA ALA A 103 -6.73 -4.74 9.75
C ALA A 103 -6.10 -5.99 10.43
N ALA A 104 -6.64 -7.17 10.18
CA ALA A 104 -6.11 -8.44 10.70
C ALA A 104 -4.74 -8.83 10.13
N SER A 105 -4.33 -8.20 9.01
CA SER A 105 -3.08 -8.51 8.29
C SER A 105 -2.03 -7.40 8.44
N GLN A 106 -2.37 -6.30 9.11
CA GLN A 106 -1.44 -5.24 9.43
C GLN A 106 -0.33 -5.71 10.38
N GLY A 107 0.86 -5.11 10.27
CA GLY A 107 2.02 -5.49 11.08
C GLY A 107 2.63 -6.85 10.71
N ARG A 108 2.18 -7.51 9.63
CA ARG A 108 2.65 -8.81 9.16
C ARG A 108 3.47 -8.75 7.87
N GLY A 109 3.92 -7.57 7.48
CA GLY A 109 4.76 -7.36 6.28
C GLY A 109 3.99 -7.22 4.97
N VAL A 110 2.65 -7.34 4.96
CA VAL A 110 1.82 -7.25 3.75
C VAL A 110 2.02 -5.92 3.02
N GLY A 111 1.99 -4.81 3.76
CA GLY A 111 2.22 -3.48 3.17
C GLY A 111 3.63 -3.32 2.59
N THR A 112 4.63 -3.89 3.25
CA THR A 112 6.02 -3.92 2.74
C THR A 112 6.11 -4.70 1.43
N ALA A 113 5.49 -5.87 1.36
CA ALA A 113 5.48 -6.70 0.14
C ALA A 113 4.78 -5.98 -1.02
N LEU A 114 3.62 -5.37 -0.79
CA LEU A 114 2.89 -4.58 -1.79
C LEU A 114 3.73 -3.41 -2.30
N LEU A 115 4.32 -2.63 -1.39
CA LEU A 115 5.10 -1.45 -1.79
C LEU A 115 6.35 -1.84 -2.56
N ALA A 116 7.04 -2.91 -2.14
CA ALA A 116 8.20 -3.43 -2.86
C ALA A 116 7.83 -3.87 -4.29
N ALA A 117 6.70 -4.56 -4.45
CA ALA A 117 6.22 -4.99 -5.77
C ALA A 117 5.84 -3.81 -6.67
N LEU A 118 5.16 -2.79 -6.13
CA LEU A 118 4.85 -1.55 -6.87
C LEU A 118 6.10 -0.82 -7.35
N LEU A 119 7.12 -0.73 -6.49
CA LEU A 119 8.39 -0.09 -6.85
C LEU A 119 9.15 -0.90 -7.91
N ALA A 120 9.12 -2.22 -7.84
CA ALA A 120 9.70 -3.08 -8.87
C ALA A 120 8.98 -2.92 -10.21
N GLU A 121 7.65 -2.84 -10.20
CA GLU A 121 6.83 -2.58 -11.40
C GLU A 121 7.15 -1.21 -12.02
N ALA A 122 7.27 -0.17 -11.17
CA ALA A 122 7.65 1.17 -11.61
C ALA A 122 9.04 1.18 -12.25
N ALA A 123 10.02 0.54 -11.62
CA ALA A 123 11.39 0.43 -12.13
C ALA A 123 11.43 -0.33 -13.47
N ALA A 124 10.70 -1.44 -13.61
CA ALA A 124 10.60 -2.22 -14.83
C ALA A 124 10.04 -1.40 -16.01
N ARG A 125 9.23 -0.37 -15.73
CA ARG A 125 8.67 0.54 -16.73
C ARG A 125 9.46 1.86 -16.87
N SER A 126 10.68 1.91 -16.37
CA SER A 126 11.58 3.07 -16.45
C SER A 126 10.95 4.35 -15.86
N VAL A 127 10.24 4.21 -14.75
CA VAL A 127 9.74 5.34 -13.95
C VAL A 127 10.90 5.93 -13.17
N GLY A 128 11.14 7.23 -13.30
CA GLY A 128 12.20 7.94 -12.56
C GLY A 128 11.78 8.32 -11.14
N THR A 129 10.48 8.63 -10.94
CA THR A 129 9.99 9.05 -9.62
C THR A 129 8.59 8.50 -9.36
N VAL A 130 8.40 7.94 -8.18
CA VAL A 130 7.10 7.46 -7.68
C VAL A 130 6.61 8.40 -6.59
N PHE A 131 5.36 8.85 -6.71
CA PHE A 131 4.70 9.71 -5.75
C PHE A 131 3.60 8.98 -4.99
N ALA A 132 3.34 9.42 -3.77
CA ALA A 132 2.20 9.02 -2.97
C ALA A 132 1.67 10.22 -2.17
N ALA A 133 0.38 10.24 -1.88
CA ALA A 133 -0.20 11.22 -0.97
C ALA A 133 -0.91 10.50 0.17
N THR A 134 -0.64 10.92 1.41
CA THR A 134 -1.23 10.32 2.60
C THR A 134 -1.60 11.35 3.65
N SER A 135 -2.74 11.17 4.30
CA SER A 135 -3.17 11.94 5.47
C SER A 135 -2.75 11.29 6.81
N GLY A 136 -2.30 10.04 6.73
CA GLY A 136 -1.78 9.22 7.84
C GLY A 136 -0.81 8.20 7.29
N GLY A 137 -0.32 7.24 8.04
CA GLY A 137 0.39 6.08 7.49
C GLY A 137 1.70 6.34 6.71
N ALA A 138 2.28 7.53 6.76
CA ALA A 138 3.51 7.87 6.05
C ALA A 138 4.71 6.97 6.44
N ALA A 139 4.70 6.40 7.65
CA ALA A 139 5.81 5.63 8.20
C ALA A 139 6.25 4.46 7.30
N LEU A 140 5.32 3.78 6.63
CA LEU A 140 5.67 2.71 5.69
C LEU A 140 6.47 3.26 4.51
N PHE A 141 5.98 4.32 3.88
CA PHE A 141 6.63 4.94 2.73
C PHE A 141 8.03 5.50 3.09
N LEU A 142 8.13 6.19 4.24
CA LEU A 142 9.42 6.74 4.71
C LEU A 142 10.46 5.64 4.92
N ARG A 143 10.07 4.51 5.53
CA ARG A 143 10.97 3.34 5.68
C ARG A 143 11.41 2.74 4.35
N HIS A 144 10.68 3.00 3.26
CA HIS A 144 11.01 2.53 1.92
C HIS A 144 11.64 3.63 1.06
N GLY A 145 12.25 4.64 1.66
CA GLY A 145 13.03 5.66 0.97
C GLY A 145 12.21 6.77 0.32
N PHE A 146 10.93 6.89 0.63
CA PHE A 146 10.17 8.07 0.26
C PHE A 146 10.53 9.23 1.19
N THR A 147 10.52 10.44 0.66
CA THR A 147 10.68 11.68 1.41
C THR A 147 9.51 12.62 1.16
N VAL A 148 9.22 13.49 2.12
CA VAL A 148 8.24 14.57 1.90
C VAL A 148 8.78 15.49 0.81
N THR A 149 7.95 15.87 -0.14
CA THR A 149 8.36 16.69 -1.27
C THR A 149 7.28 17.72 -1.61
N ASP A 150 7.74 18.91 -2.01
CA ASP A 150 6.92 19.98 -2.60
C ASP A 150 7.08 20.02 -4.12
N ALA A 151 7.73 19.01 -4.71
CA ALA A 151 7.91 18.93 -6.15
C ALA A 151 6.56 18.96 -6.87
N PRO A 152 6.46 19.71 -7.98
CA PRO A 152 5.23 19.75 -8.75
C PRO A 152 4.92 18.37 -9.33
N VAL A 153 3.76 17.85 -8.98
CA VAL A 153 3.27 16.54 -9.44
C VAL A 153 2.07 16.76 -10.35
N THR A 154 2.14 16.22 -11.56
CA THR A 154 0.94 16.13 -12.41
C THR A 154 0.11 14.93 -11.93
N TRP A 155 -0.92 15.22 -11.16
CA TRP A 155 -1.79 14.19 -10.63
C TRP A 155 -2.77 13.69 -11.69
N PRO A 156 -2.89 12.38 -11.89
CA PRO A 156 -3.94 11.83 -12.73
C PRO A 156 -5.32 12.22 -12.22
N ALA A 157 -6.29 12.30 -13.13
CA ALA A 157 -7.66 12.68 -12.81
C ALA A 157 -8.22 11.83 -11.65
N GLY A 158 -8.74 12.49 -10.63
CA GLY A 158 -9.30 11.84 -9.44
C GLY A 158 -8.29 11.30 -8.44
N LEU A 159 -6.97 11.51 -8.64
CA LEU A 159 -5.90 11.09 -7.73
C LEU A 159 -5.21 12.25 -6.99
N ALA A 160 -5.55 13.50 -7.29
CA ALA A 160 -4.97 14.65 -6.59
C ALA A 160 -5.10 14.52 -5.07
N PRO A 161 -4.09 14.95 -4.28
CA PRO A 161 -4.14 14.90 -2.82
C PRO A 161 -5.37 15.57 -2.26
N ARG A 162 -5.86 15.06 -1.13
CA ARG A 162 -6.88 15.78 -0.33
C ARG A 162 -6.21 16.91 0.46
N PRO A 163 -6.95 17.95 0.83
CA PRO A 163 -6.44 18.97 1.76
C PRO A 163 -5.85 18.33 3.01
N GLY A 164 -4.68 18.77 3.45
CA GLY A 164 -3.97 18.24 4.60
C GLY A 164 -3.17 16.95 4.36
N SER A 165 -3.21 16.37 3.15
CA SER A 165 -2.33 15.24 2.81
C SER A 165 -0.88 15.70 2.65
N ARG A 166 0.06 14.87 3.10
CA ARG A 166 1.48 15.02 2.76
C ARG A 166 1.75 14.32 1.43
N VAL A 167 2.48 15.00 0.56
CA VAL A 167 2.99 14.41 -0.68
C VAL A 167 4.37 13.84 -0.39
N LEU A 168 4.56 12.60 -0.81
CA LEU A 168 5.80 11.85 -0.67
C LEU A 168 6.31 11.49 -2.05
N GLY A 169 7.62 11.57 -2.27
CA GLY A 169 8.28 11.19 -3.51
C GLY A 169 9.46 10.26 -3.25
N ARG A 170 9.70 9.35 -4.18
CA ARG A 170 10.89 8.50 -4.21
C ARG A 170 11.43 8.43 -5.63
N THR A 171 12.71 8.79 -5.83
CA THR A 171 13.47 8.54 -7.06
C THR A 171 13.90 7.07 -7.08
N LEU A 172 13.79 6.42 -8.24
CA LEU A 172 14.16 5.02 -8.46
C LEU A 172 15.51 4.88 -9.14
#